data_4c8982ea7025ad71aa34cabb1f66df55
#
_entry.id   4c8982ea7025ad71aa34cabb1f66df55
#
_cell.length_a   1.000
_cell.length_b   1.000
_cell.length_c   1.000
_cell.angle_alpha   90.00
_cell.angle_beta   90.00
_cell.angle_gamma   90.00
#
_symmetry.space_group_name_H-M   'P 1'
#
loop_
_entity.id
_entity.type
_entity.pdbx_description
1 polymer ?
#
loop_
_entity_poly.entity_id
_entity_poly.type
_entity_poly.pdbx_seq_one_letter_code
_entity_poly.pdbx_strand_id
1 'polypeptide(L)'
;MSRPWAEAHVGRFQELCRIPSPSLAEAAVAKLLTSQLDSLGIAWKADEAGTQLGGDQGNILCLIPGVDDSRRVLLAAHLDTVPPGDVIAPVLSEGSWRNSGDGILGVDNKAAVAALLTAAAVWAESPPAVSVVLAFTVAEEISLLGSRALALTPEKYTCGFVFDHPTPIGSWVAVSPAHHRLELVFIGRASHAGVDPEGGASAISAATDALASIKFGRIDEETTTNAGTIHGGSAINVVPAQCTVVCEVRSMNESTLVEETKKIIDATHGGAQKYGCSVDVVVTPSFRGYRHDESHIGVLAADKALTAIGIQPEAIASAGGSDANVFEEMGIPTLNLGDGSTGTHTPDEQITNEDLLRLVELVLGLPAAVADAASG
;
A
#
# COMPACT_ATOMS: atom_id res chain seq x y z
N MET A 1 3.07 25.44 18.70
CA MET A 1 4.44 25.17 19.23
C MET A 1 5.49 25.58 18.22
N SER A 2 6.74 25.87 18.63
CA SER A 2 7.78 26.12 17.61
C SER A 2 8.13 24.79 16.92
N ARG A 3 8.26 24.83 15.57
CA ARG A 3 8.60 23.68 14.72
C ARG A 3 10.01 23.89 14.14
N PRO A 4 11.08 23.74 14.93
CA PRO A 4 12.45 24.06 14.50
C PRO A 4 12.90 23.19 13.30
N TRP A 5 12.31 22.06 13.09
CA TRP A 5 12.56 21.11 12.01
C TRP A 5 11.77 21.42 10.71
N ALA A 6 10.82 22.39 10.72
CA ALA A 6 9.87 22.58 9.65
C ALA A 6 10.50 22.86 8.28
N GLU A 7 11.50 23.77 8.23
CA GLU A 7 12.18 24.10 6.96
C GLU A 7 12.96 22.89 6.40
N ALA A 8 13.68 22.18 7.26
CA ALA A 8 14.39 20.98 6.86
C ALA A 8 13.45 19.87 6.40
N HIS A 9 12.28 19.72 7.04
CA HIS A 9 11.25 18.76 6.65
C HIS A 9 10.70 19.05 5.26
N VAL A 10 10.29 20.28 5.00
CA VAL A 10 9.81 20.71 3.68
C VAL A 10 10.88 20.45 2.61
N GLY A 11 12.15 20.76 2.90
CA GLY A 11 13.25 20.46 1.99
C GLY A 11 13.37 18.97 1.67
N ARG A 12 13.33 18.10 2.69
CA ARG A 12 13.34 16.63 2.51
C ARG A 12 12.19 16.14 1.64
N PHE A 13 10.98 16.60 1.94
CA PHE A 13 9.79 16.25 1.16
C PHE A 13 9.97 16.61 -0.31
N GLN A 14 10.40 17.84 -0.61
CA GLN A 14 10.61 18.28 -1.99
C GLN A 14 11.71 17.48 -2.71
N GLU A 15 12.80 17.13 -2.01
CA GLU A 15 13.89 16.34 -2.57
C GLU A 15 13.42 14.92 -2.90
N LEU A 16 12.66 14.28 -2.00
CA LEU A 16 12.10 12.95 -2.21
C LEU A 16 11.12 12.94 -3.38
N CYS A 17 10.20 13.90 -3.44
CA CYS A 17 9.22 13.97 -4.53
C CYS A 17 9.88 14.11 -5.91
N ARG A 18 10.99 14.86 -6.04
CA ARG A 18 11.69 15.04 -7.33
C ARG A 18 12.31 13.75 -7.88
N ILE A 19 12.44 12.70 -7.06
CA ILE A 19 13.02 11.43 -7.49
C ILE A 19 11.88 10.48 -7.90
N PRO A 20 11.74 10.14 -9.18
CA PRO A 20 10.81 9.07 -9.58
C PRO A 20 11.22 7.74 -8.94
N SER A 21 10.24 7.04 -8.38
CA SER A 21 10.46 5.75 -7.74
C SER A 21 9.28 4.81 -7.99
N PRO A 22 8.98 4.44 -9.25
CA PRO A 22 7.94 3.46 -9.50
C PRO A 22 8.32 2.12 -8.87
N SER A 23 7.33 1.31 -8.51
CA SER A 23 7.55 -0.02 -7.90
C SER A 23 8.61 -0.82 -8.66
N LEU A 24 9.49 -1.48 -7.92
CA LEU A 24 10.68 -2.23 -8.39
C LEU A 24 11.84 -1.36 -8.95
N ALA A 25 11.75 -0.02 -8.84
CA ALA A 25 12.79 0.91 -9.28
C ALA A 25 13.04 2.02 -8.23
N GLU A 26 13.18 1.64 -6.96
CA GLU A 26 13.27 2.53 -5.80
C GLU A 26 14.72 2.90 -5.42
N ALA A 27 15.75 2.35 -6.09
CA ALA A 27 17.14 2.53 -5.69
C ALA A 27 17.58 4.01 -5.59
N ALA A 28 17.03 4.87 -6.45
CA ALA A 28 17.40 6.29 -6.44
C ALA A 28 16.89 7.02 -5.19
N VAL A 29 15.63 6.79 -4.79
CA VAL A 29 15.04 7.38 -3.58
C VAL A 29 15.65 6.74 -2.32
N ALA A 30 15.89 5.44 -2.34
CA ALA A 30 16.57 4.71 -1.26
C ALA A 30 17.99 5.24 -1.01
N LYS A 31 18.72 5.58 -2.06
CA LYS A 31 20.05 6.20 -1.94
C LYS A 31 20.00 7.57 -1.25
N LEU A 32 19.01 8.40 -1.56
CA LEU A 32 18.83 9.68 -0.84
C LEU A 32 18.50 9.44 0.63
N LEU A 33 17.53 8.54 0.91
CA LEU A 33 17.13 8.15 2.27
C LEU A 33 18.34 7.67 3.09
N THR A 34 19.09 6.70 2.57
CA THR A 34 20.23 6.12 3.31
C THR A 34 21.35 7.10 3.51
N SER A 35 21.62 8.00 2.55
CA SER A 35 22.61 9.08 2.73
C SER A 35 22.23 10.05 3.86
N GLN A 36 20.93 10.32 4.05
CA GLN A 36 20.45 11.14 5.17
C GLN A 36 20.59 10.38 6.50
N LEU A 37 20.25 9.08 6.55
CA LEU A 37 20.47 8.26 7.75
C LEU A 37 21.96 8.18 8.13
N ASP A 38 22.84 8.00 7.15
CA ASP A 38 24.29 8.00 7.37
C ASP A 38 24.77 9.33 7.94
N SER A 39 24.27 10.45 7.43
CA SER A 39 24.63 11.80 7.94
C SER A 39 24.18 12.03 9.39
N LEU A 40 23.14 11.32 9.84
CA LEU A 40 22.63 11.33 11.22
C LEU A 40 23.33 10.29 12.11
N GLY A 41 24.24 9.47 11.56
CA GLY A 41 24.88 8.37 12.28
C GLY A 41 23.94 7.21 12.64
N ILE A 42 22.81 7.09 11.96
CA ILE A 42 21.81 6.04 12.19
C ILE A 42 22.14 4.83 11.32
N ALA A 43 22.42 3.70 11.96
CA ALA A 43 22.68 2.44 11.25
C ALA A 43 21.38 1.89 10.63
N TRP A 44 21.49 1.44 9.40
CA TRP A 44 20.40 0.85 8.64
C TRP A 44 20.82 -0.46 7.97
N LYS A 45 19.84 -1.26 7.54
CA LYS A 45 20.04 -2.49 6.77
C LYS A 45 18.99 -2.55 5.66
N ALA A 46 19.43 -2.96 4.48
CA ALA A 46 18.53 -3.42 3.43
C ALA A 46 18.37 -4.94 3.51
N ASP A 47 17.18 -5.44 3.20
CA ASP A 47 16.92 -6.85 3.03
C ASP A 47 17.06 -7.30 1.55
N GLU A 48 16.71 -8.56 1.26
CA GLU A 48 16.83 -9.17 -0.07
C GLU A 48 15.55 -9.04 -0.91
N ALA A 49 14.56 -8.24 -0.48
CA ALA A 49 13.28 -8.12 -1.18
C ALA A 49 13.47 -7.70 -2.65
N GLY A 50 14.36 -6.74 -2.93
CA GLY A 50 14.64 -6.33 -4.30
C GLY A 50 15.07 -7.50 -5.19
N THR A 51 16.01 -8.32 -4.72
CA THR A 51 16.45 -9.50 -5.47
C THR A 51 15.33 -10.53 -5.65
N GLN A 52 14.52 -10.76 -4.62
CA GLN A 52 13.42 -11.73 -4.67
C GLN A 52 12.30 -11.30 -5.62
N LEU A 53 12.04 -10.01 -5.69
CA LEU A 53 10.94 -9.42 -6.47
C LEU A 53 11.36 -9.00 -7.89
N GLY A 54 12.67 -9.04 -8.20
CA GLY A 54 13.21 -8.55 -9.48
C GLY A 54 13.28 -7.02 -9.55
N GLY A 55 13.32 -6.35 -8.40
CA GLY A 55 13.53 -4.91 -8.26
C GLY A 55 15.01 -4.56 -8.04
N ASP A 56 15.29 -3.27 -7.92
CA ASP A 56 16.65 -2.72 -7.77
C ASP A 56 16.98 -2.33 -6.32
N GLN A 57 16.01 -2.45 -5.39
CA GLN A 57 16.14 -2.08 -3.98
C GLN A 57 15.35 -3.03 -3.08
N GLY A 58 15.90 -3.40 -1.91
CA GLY A 58 15.18 -4.09 -0.82
C GLY A 58 14.60 -3.13 0.20
N ASN A 59 13.77 -3.64 1.12
CA ASN A 59 13.26 -2.85 2.24
C ASN A 59 14.42 -2.36 3.12
N ILE A 60 14.29 -1.16 3.67
CA ILE A 60 15.30 -0.55 4.54
C ILE A 60 14.75 -0.50 5.96
N LEU A 61 15.50 -1.06 6.90
CA LEU A 61 15.18 -1.04 8.32
C LEU A 61 16.26 -0.29 9.11
N CYS A 62 15.86 0.58 10.02
CA CYS A 62 16.76 1.19 11.00
C CYS A 62 16.14 1.20 12.39
N LEU A 63 16.97 0.92 13.40
CA LEU A 63 16.60 0.96 14.81
C LEU A 63 17.14 2.24 15.44
N ILE A 64 16.26 3.01 16.04
CA ILE A 64 16.59 4.17 16.86
C ILE A 64 16.34 3.78 18.33
N PRO A 65 17.39 3.63 19.16
CA PRO A 65 17.24 3.27 20.56
C PRO A 65 16.47 4.34 21.34
N GLY A 66 15.51 3.90 22.14
CA GLY A 66 14.74 4.75 23.04
C GLY A 66 15.29 4.78 24.45
N VAL A 67 14.67 5.59 25.32
CA VAL A 67 14.94 5.61 26.76
C VAL A 67 14.56 4.26 27.38
N ASP A 68 13.41 3.69 27.00
CA ASP A 68 13.02 2.31 27.30
C ASP A 68 13.27 1.44 26.06
N ASP A 69 14.30 0.61 26.09
CA ASP A 69 14.67 -0.30 25.00
C ASP A 69 13.98 -1.69 25.10
N SER A 70 13.24 -1.93 26.16
CA SER A 70 12.44 -3.14 26.33
C SER A 70 11.18 -3.15 25.45
N ARG A 71 10.74 -1.99 24.99
CA ARG A 71 9.57 -1.77 24.12
C ARG A 71 9.98 -1.21 22.78
N ARG A 72 9.29 -1.62 21.73
CA ARG A 72 9.53 -1.13 20.37
C ARG A 72 8.23 -0.79 19.67
N VAL A 73 8.27 0.32 18.95
CA VAL A 73 7.22 0.69 17.99
C VAL A 73 7.77 0.58 16.57
N LEU A 74 6.97 0.01 15.67
CA LEU A 74 7.24 -0.01 14.22
C LEU A 74 6.58 1.20 13.58
N LEU A 75 7.34 2.00 12.83
CA LEU A 75 6.79 3.08 12.00
C LEU A 75 7.19 2.82 10.56
N ALA A 76 6.21 2.72 9.66
CA ALA A 76 6.47 2.32 8.29
C ALA A 76 5.90 3.30 7.26
N ALA A 77 6.61 3.41 6.13
CA ALA A 77 6.21 4.12 4.93
C ALA A 77 6.84 3.45 3.72
N HIS A 78 6.14 3.43 2.58
CA HIS A 78 6.70 2.85 1.36
C HIS A 78 7.49 3.87 0.53
N LEU A 79 8.46 3.38 -0.24
CA LEU A 79 9.37 4.17 -1.07
C LEU A 79 8.89 4.33 -2.49
N ASP A 80 8.13 3.35 -2.96
CA ASP A 80 7.60 3.38 -4.32
C ASP A 80 6.40 4.33 -4.46
N THR A 81 6.07 4.61 -5.70
CA THR A 81 4.87 5.33 -6.12
C THR A 81 4.31 4.62 -7.34
N VAL A 82 3.07 4.86 -7.69
CA VAL A 82 2.59 4.58 -9.05
C VAL A 82 3.46 5.31 -10.09
N PRO A 83 3.50 4.88 -11.37
CA PRO A 83 4.29 5.57 -12.38
C PRO A 83 3.95 7.06 -12.44
N PRO A 84 4.96 7.96 -12.39
CA PRO A 84 4.72 9.40 -12.22
C PRO A 84 4.01 10.08 -13.39
N GLY A 85 4.01 9.49 -14.58
CA GLY A 85 3.37 10.04 -15.76
C GLY A 85 4.15 11.16 -16.44
N ASP A 86 4.79 12.05 -15.68
CA ASP A 86 5.58 13.18 -16.15
C ASP A 86 6.70 13.54 -15.15
N VAL A 87 7.44 14.61 -15.43
CA VAL A 87 8.45 15.19 -14.53
C VAL A 87 7.79 15.70 -13.24
N ILE A 88 8.37 15.32 -12.12
CA ILE A 88 7.87 15.76 -10.81
C ILE A 88 8.59 17.05 -10.40
N ALA A 89 7.83 18.15 -10.31
CA ALA A 89 8.32 19.44 -9.88
C ALA A 89 7.40 20.00 -8.77
N PRO A 90 7.72 19.72 -7.48
CA PRO A 90 6.91 20.17 -6.35
C PRO A 90 6.83 21.69 -6.26
N VAL A 91 5.62 22.21 -6.21
CA VAL A 91 5.34 23.65 -6.02
C VAL A 91 4.32 23.84 -4.91
N LEU A 92 4.53 24.88 -4.10
CA LEU A 92 3.55 25.31 -3.12
C LEU A 92 2.63 26.35 -3.77
N SER A 93 1.36 26.02 -3.91
CA SER A 93 0.34 26.90 -4.47
C SER A 93 -0.91 26.88 -3.60
N GLU A 94 -1.44 28.04 -3.24
CA GLU A 94 -2.66 28.18 -2.42
C GLU A 94 -2.62 27.36 -1.10
N GLY A 95 -1.43 27.26 -0.50
CA GLY A 95 -1.23 26.53 0.75
C GLY A 95 -1.07 25.04 0.62
N SER A 96 -1.15 24.46 -0.58
CA SER A 96 -0.96 23.04 -0.88
C SER A 96 0.24 22.79 -1.77
N TRP A 97 0.95 21.69 -1.52
CA TRP A 97 1.99 21.15 -2.37
C TRP A 97 1.35 20.33 -3.49
N ARG A 98 1.76 20.57 -4.72
CA ARG A 98 1.28 19.90 -5.94
C ARG A 98 2.42 19.68 -6.91
N ASN A 99 2.24 18.80 -7.90
CA ASN A 99 3.11 18.79 -9.06
C ASN A 99 2.75 19.97 -9.99
N SER A 100 3.74 20.61 -10.57
CA SER A 100 3.50 21.67 -11.59
C SER A 100 3.25 21.10 -12.99
N GLY A 101 3.51 19.81 -13.22
CA GLY A 101 3.24 19.06 -14.45
C GLY A 101 1.95 18.24 -14.38
N ASP A 102 1.73 17.42 -15.42
CA ASP A 102 0.52 16.59 -15.58
C ASP A 102 0.62 15.21 -14.89
N GLY A 103 1.70 14.95 -14.13
CA GLY A 103 1.91 13.71 -13.39
C GLY A 103 1.57 13.86 -11.91
N ILE A 104 1.67 12.74 -11.16
CA ILE A 104 1.53 12.72 -9.71
C ILE A 104 2.61 13.57 -9.03
N LEU A 105 2.39 13.96 -7.76
CA LEU A 105 3.43 14.55 -6.91
C LEU A 105 4.24 13.48 -6.18
N GLY A 106 3.64 12.32 -5.91
CA GLY A 106 4.21 11.24 -5.10
C GLY A 106 4.13 11.56 -3.60
N VAL A 107 3.11 12.29 -3.16
CA VAL A 107 2.81 12.50 -1.72
C VAL A 107 2.67 11.16 -1.05
N ASP A 108 1.94 10.27 -1.68
CA ASP A 108 1.81 8.86 -1.41
C ASP A 108 3.07 8.12 -1.91
N ASN A 109 4.03 7.71 -1.07
CA ASN A 109 4.01 7.87 0.38
C ASN A 109 5.20 8.72 0.87
N LYS A 110 5.73 9.62 0.01
CA LYS A 110 6.95 10.42 0.32
C LYS A 110 6.73 11.45 1.42
N ALA A 111 5.48 11.83 1.71
CA ALA A 111 5.18 12.66 2.87
C ALA A 111 5.51 11.93 4.17
N ALA A 112 5.08 10.68 4.28
CA ALA A 112 5.40 9.83 5.43
C ALA A 112 6.91 9.51 5.50
N VAL A 113 7.56 9.17 4.38
CA VAL A 113 9.02 8.97 4.33
C VAL A 113 9.76 10.21 4.85
N ALA A 114 9.37 11.41 4.41
CA ALA A 114 9.96 12.66 4.88
C ALA A 114 9.71 12.89 6.37
N ALA A 115 8.51 12.57 6.87
CA ALA A 115 8.15 12.70 8.28
C ALA A 115 8.98 11.76 9.17
N LEU A 116 9.14 10.49 8.77
CA LEU A 116 9.97 9.51 9.47
C LEU A 116 11.45 9.92 9.49
N LEU A 117 12.00 10.42 8.37
CA LEU A 117 13.37 10.94 8.33
C LEU A 117 13.56 12.18 9.21
N THR A 118 12.54 13.04 9.27
CA THR A 118 12.59 14.23 10.12
C THR A 118 12.53 13.84 11.60
N ALA A 119 11.69 12.88 11.95
CA ALA A 119 11.62 12.33 13.30
C ALA A 119 12.95 11.65 13.68
N ALA A 120 13.55 10.88 12.77
CA ALA A 120 14.87 10.28 12.96
C ALA A 120 15.94 11.32 13.31
N ALA A 121 15.95 12.47 12.60
CA ALA A 121 16.87 13.56 12.90
C ALA A 121 16.65 14.16 14.30
N VAL A 122 15.40 14.34 14.72
CA VAL A 122 15.07 14.81 16.08
C VAL A 122 15.49 13.78 17.12
N TRP A 123 15.24 12.51 16.87
CA TRP A 123 15.58 11.43 17.82
C TRP A 123 17.07 11.09 17.88
N ALA A 124 17.85 11.44 16.85
CA ALA A 124 19.30 11.35 16.90
C ALA A 124 19.90 12.32 17.96
N GLU A 125 19.26 13.47 18.18
CA GLU A 125 19.65 14.46 19.20
C GLU A 125 18.98 14.20 20.56
N SER A 126 17.74 13.67 20.58
CA SER A 126 16.95 13.43 21.78
C SER A 126 16.21 12.10 21.65
N PRO A 127 16.70 11.02 22.31
CA PRO A 127 16.12 9.68 22.15
C PRO A 127 14.61 9.64 22.43
N PRO A 128 13.83 8.84 21.67
CA PRO A 128 12.40 8.67 21.88
C PRO A 128 12.12 7.91 23.20
N ALA A 129 10.87 7.98 23.70
CA ALA A 129 10.49 7.34 24.96
C ALA A 129 10.67 5.81 24.93
N VAL A 130 10.33 5.18 23.81
CA VAL A 130 10.57 3.74 23.52
C VAL A 130 11.39 3.61 22.26
N SER A 131 12.05 2.46 22.05
CA SER A 131 12.81 2.22 20.82
C SER A 131 11.89 2.25 19.58
N VAL A 132 12.36 2.86 18.49
CA VAL A 132 11.64 2.99 17.24
C VAL A 132 12.35 2.18 16.16
N VAL A 133 11.61 1.34 15.44
CA VAL A 133 12.07 0.74 14.19
C VAL A 133 11.39 1.47 13.06
N LEU A 134 12.16 2.12 12.19
CA LEU A 134 11.67 2.67 10.94
C LEU A 134 11.79 1.60 9.86
N ALA A 135 10.69 1.32 9.17
CA ALA A 135 10.65 0.43 8.02
C ALA A 135 10.26 1.24 6.78
N PHE A 136 11.16 1.25 5.81
CA PHE A 136 10.88 1.82 4.49
C PHE A 136 10.74 0.67 3.50
N THR A 137 9.52 0.42 3.08
CA THR A 137 9.16 -0.71 2.24
C THR A 137 9.25 -0.38 0.77
N VAL A 138 9.39 -1.40 -0.08
CA VAL A 138 9.41 -1.31 -1.54
C VAL A 138 8.19 -2.01 -2.12
N ALA A 139 7.81 -1.67 -3.35
CA ALA A 139 6.78 -2.39 -4.12
C ALA A 139 5.44 -2.57 -3.35
N GLU A 140 5.01 -1.56 -2.59
CA GLU A 140 3.72 -1.54 -1.90
C GLU A 140 2.59 -1.49 -2.92
N GLU A 141 2.67 -0.57 -3.89
CA GLU A 141 1.68 -0.23 -4.91
C GLU A 141 1.32 -1.40 -5.86
N ILE A 142 2.12 -2.45 -5.84
CA ILE A 142 1.89 -3.68 -6.60
C ILE A 142 1.57 -4.87 -5.71
N SER A 143 0.67 -4.68 -4.73
CA SER A 143 0.13 -5.69 -3.82
C SER A 143 1.00 -6.00 -2.60
N LEU A 144 1.60 -4.98 -1.97
CA LEU A 144 2.30 -5.07 -0.67
C LEU A 144 3.48 -6.05 -0.71
N LEU A 145 4.17 -6.16 -1.87
CA LEU A 145 5.17 -7.22 -2.07
C LEU A 145 6.38 -7.05 -1.16
N GLY A 146 6.80 -5.81 -0.93
CA GLY A 146 7.97 -5.52 -0.09
C GLY A 146 7.74 -5.87 1.36
N SER A 147 6.65 -5.41 1.96
CA SER A 147 6.32 -5.73 3.36
C SER A 147 6.14 -7.24 3.58
N ARG A 148 5.60 -7.97 2.59
CA ARG A 148 5.49 -9.44 2.64
C ARG A 148 6.85 -10.15 2.64
N ALA A 149 7.86 -9.54 2.04
CA ALA A 149 9.23 -10.08 2.04
C ALA A 149 9.99 -9.76 3.34
N LEU A 150 9.48 -8.82 4.18
CA LEU A 150 10.10 -8.46 5.44
C LEU A 150 10.07 -9.63 6.43
N ALA A 151 11.23 -9.90 7.06
CA ALA A 151 11.35 -10.86 8.15
C ALA A 151 11.44 -10.12 9.50
N LEU A 152 10.30 -9.81 10.10
CA LEU A 152 10.21 -9.20 11.43
C LEU A 152 9.98 -10.28 12.50
N THR A 153 10.32 -9.95 13.75
CA THR A 153 10.04 -10.79 14.93
C THR A 153 8.92 -10.11 15.71
N PRO A 154 7.66 -10.53 15.57
CA PRO A 154 6.49 -9.79 16.07
C PRO A 154 6.55 -9.49 17.56
N GLU A 155 7.02 -10.41 18.38
CA GLU A 155 7.08 -10.29 19.84
C GLU A 155 7.99 -9.17 20.34
N LYS A 156 8.79 -8.60 19.44
CA LYS A 156 9.64 -7.44 19.77
C LYS A 156 8.92 -6.11 19.67
N TYR A 157 7.73 -6.08 19.07
CA TYR A 157 6.98 -4.86 18.84
C TYR A 157 5.77 -4.75 19.75
N THR A 158 5.58 -3.60 20.38
CA THR A 158 4.37 -3.29 21.14
C THR A 158 3.21 -3.05 20.17
N CYS A 159 3.45 -2.27 19.13
CA CYS A 159 2.54 -2.02 18.01
C CYS A 159 3.29 -1.42 16.83
N GLY A 160 2.59 -1.24 15.70
CA GLY A 160 3.06 -0.56 14.51
C GLY A 160 2.12 0.55 14.05
N PHE A 161 2.66 1.48 13.24
CA PHE A 161 1.90 2.50 12.53
C PHE A 161 2.39 2.61 11.11
N VAL A 162 1.44 2.66 10.19
CA VAL A 162 1.63 2.95 8.77
C VAL A 162 0.92 4.27 8.49
N PHE A 163 1.49 5.13 7.67
CA PHE A 163 0.91 6.45 7.33
C PHE A 163 0.59 6.45 5.84
N ASP A 164 -0.49 5.74 5.49
CA ASP A 164 -0.78 5.36 4.11
C ASP A 164 -2.29 5.30 3.86
N HIS A 165 -2.98 6.39 4.22
CA HIS A 165 -4.38 6.57 3.86
C HIS A 165 -4.66 8.03 3.48
N PRO A 166 -5.25 8.29 2.27
CA PRO A 166 -5.46 9.63 1.74
C PRO A 166 -6.65 10.34 2.42
N THR A 167 -6.53 10.55 3.71
CA THR A 167 -7.51 11.23 4.56
C THR A 167 -6.82 12.22 5.49
N PRO A 168 -7.57 13.16 6.09
CA PRO A 168 -6.99 14.13 7.01
C PRO A 168 -6.17 13.49 8.13
N ILE A 169 -5.12 14.18 8.58
CA ILE A 169 -4.39 13.82 9.79
C ILE A 169 -5.38 13.75 10.96
N GLY A 170 -5.44 12.60 11.61
CA GLY A 170 -6.43 12.30 12.66
C GLY A 170 -7.31 11.11 12.32
N SER A 171 -7.47 10.79 11.05
CA SER A 171 -8.18 9.58 10.64
C SER A 171 -7.34 8.34 10.91
N TRP A 172 -7.99 7.26 11.33
CA TRP A 172 -7.37 5.95 11.46
C TRP A 172 -8.27 4.84 10.91
N VAL A 173 -7.67 3.86 10.26
CA VAL A 173 -8.42 2.79 9.59
C VAL A 173 -8.85 1.75 10.61
N ALA A 174 -10.14 1.76 10.95
CA ALA A 174 -10.76 0.79 11.84
C ALA A 174 -11.05 -0.54 11.13
N VAL A 175 -11.35 -0.49 9.83
CA VAL A 175 -11.68 -1.67 9.03
C VAL A 175 -10.97 -1.60 7.69
N SER A 176 -10.20 -2.63 7.36
CA SER A 176 -9.57 -2.82 6.06
C SER A 176 -10.04 -4.13 5.42
N PRO A 177 -10.26 -4.18 4.08
CA PRO A 177 -10.72 -5.39 3.41
C PRO A 177 -9.62 -6.44 3.32
N ALA A 178 -10.03 -7.70 3.08
CA ALA A 178 -9.19 -8.70 2.48
C ALA A 178 -9.27 -8.63 0.95
N HIS A 179 -8.25 -9.11 0.26
CA HIS A 179 -8.13 -9.04 -1.19
C HIS A 179 -7.68 -10.37 -1.80
N HIS A 180 -8.43 -10.82 -2.82
CA HIS A 180 -8.06 -11.92 -3.70
C HIS A 180 -7.83 -11.41 -5.12
N ARG A 181 -6.67 -11.73 -5.69
CA ARG A 181 -6.37 -11.62 -7.12
C ARG A 181 -6.65 -12.97 -7.80
N LEU A 182 -7.37 -12.95 -8.92
CA LEU A 182 -7.65 -14.13 -9.72
C LEU A 182 -7.04 -13.96 -11.11
N GLU A 183 -6.30 -14.96 -11.56
CA GLU A 183 -5.85 -15.06 -12.94
C GLU A 183 -6.53 -16.26 -13.60
N LEU A 184 -7.25 -15.98 -14.69
CA LEU A 184 -8.12 -16.92 -15.39
C LEU A 184 -7.56 -17.10 -16.80
N VAL A 185 -6.95 -18.25 -17.08
CA VAL A 185 -6.35 -18.56 -18.40
C VAL A 185 -7.23 -19.54 -19.15
N PHE A 186 -8.05 -19.03 -20.07
CA PHE A 186 -8.87 -19.85 -20.95
C PHE A 186 -8.01 -20.42 -22.08
N ILE A 187 -8.09 -21.73 -22.29
CA ILE A 187 -7.32 -22.48 -23.28
C ILE A 187 -8.29 -23.18 -24.22
N GLY A 188 -8.30 -22.73 -25.45
CA GLY A 188 -9.13 -23.24 -26.53
C GLY A 188 -8.31 -23.98 -27.60
N ARG A 189 -8.78 -23.94 -28.84
CA ARG A 189 -8.12 -24.55 -29.98
C ARG A 189 -8.17 -23.63 -31.17
N ALA A 190 -6.99 -23.33 -31.77
CA ALA A 190 -6.92 -22.52 -32.99
C ALA A 190 -7.46 -23.29 -34.21
N SER A 191 -8.11 -22.55 -35.10
CA SER A 191 -8.47 -23.01 -36.46
C SER A 191 -8.56 -21.79 -37.38
N HIS A 192 -8.68 -22.02 -38.68
CA HIS A 192 -8.88 -20.93 -39.65
C HIS A 192 -10.35 -20.45 -39.59
N ALA A 193 -10.58 -19.22 -39.14
CA ALA A 193 -11.92 -18.70 -38.84
C ALA A 193 -12.90 -18.68 -40.03
N GLY A 194 -12.39 -18.64 -41.27
CA GLY A 194 -13.24 -18.67 -42.48
C GLY A 194 -13.29 -20.02 -43.20
N VAL A 195 -12.45 -20.99 -42.83
CA VAL A 195 -12.35 -22.29 -43.54
C VAL A 195 -12.88 -23.44 -42.68
N ASP A 196 -12.53 -23.43 -41.40
CA ASP A 196 -12.88 -24.49 -40.44
C ASP A 196 -13.16 -23.88 -39.05
N PRO A 197 -14.15 -22.98 -38.93
CA PRO A 197 -14.47 -22.38 -37.62
C PRO A 197 -14.93 -23.43 -36.59
N GLU A 198 -15.60 -24.48 -37.03
CA GLU A 198 -16.10 -25.58 -36.18
C GLU A 198 -14.95 -26.44 -35.61
N GLY A 199 -13.83 -26.51 -36.30
CA GLY A 199 -12.62 -27.18 -35.80
C GLY A 199 -11.94 -26.45 -34.66
N GLY A 200 -12.29 -25.18 -34.40
CA GLY A 200 -11.77 -24.35 -33.35
C GLY A 200 -12.55 -24.43 -32.03
N ALA A 201 -11.97 -23.86 -30.95
CA ALA A 201 -12.65 -23.57 -29.70
C ALA A 201 -12.17 -22.18 -29.21
N SER A 202 -13.08 -21.20 -29.22
CA SER A 202 -12.73 -19.80 -29.00
C SER A 202 -12.58 -19.47 -27.51
N ALA A 203 -11.35 -19.27 -27.07
CA ALA A 203 -11.03 -18.84 -25.70
C ALA A 203 -11.58 -17.44 -25.37
N ILE A 204 -11.64 -16.52 -26.35
CA ILE A 204 -12.25 -15.19 -26.16
C ILE A 204 -13.76 -15.34 -25.92
N SER A 205 -14.46 -16.19 -26.69
CA SER A 205 -15.89 -16.40 -26.50
C SER A 205 -16.18 -17.03 -25.14
N ALA A 206 -15.35 -17.98 -24.71
CA ALA A 206 -15.47 -18.58 -23.38
C ALA A 206 -15.27 -17.53 -22.25
N ALA A 207 -14.25 -16.72 -22.36
CA ALA A 207 -13.96 -15.66 -21.39
C ALA A 207 -15.08 -14.61 -21.33
N THR A 208 -15.56 -14.14 -22.48
CA THR A 208 -16.61 -13.12 -22.52
C THR A 208 -17.95 -13.64 -21.98
N ASP A 209 -18.31 -14.90 -22.24
CA ASP A 209 -19.53 -15.52 -21.70
C ASP A 209 -19.43 -15.69 -20.17
N ALA A 210 -18.27 -16.10 -19.66
CA ALA A 210 -18.00 -16.17 -18.23
C ALA A 210 -18.16 -14.79 -17.58
N LEU A 211 -17.48 -13.76 -18.10
CA LEU A 211 -17.52 -12.40 -17.56
C LEU A 211 -18.94 -11.79 -17.62
N ALA A 212 -19.70 -12.05 -18.67
CA ALA A 212 -21.08 -11.56 -18.80
C ALA A 212 -22.04 -12.16 -17.76
N SER A 213 -21.70 -13.30 -17.16
CA SER A 213 -22.50 -13.95 -16.11
C SER A 213 -22.14 -13.50 -14.69
N ILE A 214 -21.04 -12.74 -14.54
CA ILE A 214 -20.55 -12.25 -13.25
C ILE A 214 -21.01 -10.81 -13.05
N LYS A 215 -21.46 -10.50 -11.82
CA LYS A 215 -21.68 -9.10 -11.42
C LYS A 215 -20.36 -8.52 -10.98
N PHE A 216 -19.84 -7.53 -11.70
CA PHE A 216 -18.69 -6.73 -11.31
C PHE A 216 -19.09 -5.37 -10.73
N GLY A 217 -18.16 -4.72 -10.06
CA GLY A 217 -18.36 -3.45 -9.37
C GLY A 217 -18.72 -3.64 -7.91
N ARG A 218 -19.57 -2.78 -7.38
CA ARG A 218 -20.00 -2.85 -5.98
C ARG A 218 -21.08 -3.92 -5.82
N ILE A 219 -20.74 -4.94 -5.02
CA ILE A 219 -21.64 -6.06 -4.71
C ILE A 219 -22.58 -5.66 -3.57
N ASP A 220 -21.98 -5.14 -2.48
CA ASP A 220 -22.64 -4.60 -1.29
C ASP A 220 -21.81 -3.45 -0.69
N GLU A 221 -22.15 -2.97 0.51
CA GLU A 221 -21.45 -1.84 1.17
C GLU A 221 -19.98 -2.15 1.48
N GLU A 222 -19.65 -3.42 1.74
CA GLU A 222 -18.32 -3.89 2.17
C GLU A 222 -17.54 -4.65 1.07
N THR A 223 -18.17 -4.91 -0.11
CA THR A 223 -17.60 -5.83 -1.11
C THR A 223 -17.58 -5.22 -2.50
N THR A 224 -16.44 -5.35 -3.16
CA THR A 224 -16.25 -4.96 -4.56
C THR A 224 -15.56 -6.08 -5.35
N THR A 225 -15.87 -6.15 -6.64
CA THR A 225 -15.22 -7.05 -7.60
C THR A 225 -14.88 -6.27 -8.87
N ASN A 226 -13.78 -6.66 -9.53
CA ASN A 226 -13.37 -6.00 -10.77
C ASN A 226 -12.72 -7.00 -11.74
N ALA A 227 -12.99 -6.86 -13.04
CA ALA A 227 -12.21 -7.47 -14.11
C ALA A 227 -11.27 -6.40 -14.67
N GLY A 228 -10.01 -6.41 -14.21
CA GLY A 228 -9.05 -5.35 -14.48
C GLY A 228 -8.45 -5.41 -15.87
N THR A 229 -8.15 -6.63 -16.37
CA THR A 229 -7.55 -6.82 -17.70
C THR A 229 -8.11 -8.03 -18.42
N ILE A 230 -8.14 -7.97 -19.75
CA ILE A 230 -8.44 -9.10 -20.63
C ILE A 230 -7.53 -9.02 -21.85
N HIS A 231 -6.85 -10.12 -22.14
CA HIS A 231 -5.94 -10.24 -23.29
C HIS A 231 -6.16 -11.59 -24.00
N GLY A 232 -6.35 -11.58 -25.31
CA GLY A 232 -6.57 -12.82 -26.05
C GLY A 232 -6.51 -12.69 -27.56
N GLY A 233 -6.31 -13.84 -28.23
CA GLY A 233 -6.22 -13.92 -29.66
C GLY A 233 -4.84 -13.54 -30.22
N SER A 234 -4.62 -13.88 -31.51
CA SER A 234 -3.35 -13.62 -32.22
C SER A 234 -3.54 -12.95 -33.58
N ALA A 235 -4.66 -13.24 -34.27
CA ALA A 235 -4.96 -12.68 -35.59
C ALA A 235 -6.48 -12.75 -35.87
N ILE A 236 -6.97 -11.85 -36.73
CA ILE A 236 -8.41 -11.72 -37.03
C ILE A 236 -8.97 -12.95 -37.74
N ASN A 237 -8.17 -13.69 -38.48
CA ASN A 237 -8.57 -14.88 -39.24
C ASN A 237 -8.27 -16.22 -38.55
N VAL A 238 -7.92 -16.17 -37.23
CA VAL A 238 -7.66 -17.35 -36.38
C VAL A 238 -8.65 -17.40 -35.24
N VAL A 239 -9.28 -18.55 -34.99
CA VAL A 239 -10.08 -18.78 -33.78
C VAL A 239 -9.15 -18.71 -32.58
N PRO A 240 -9.42 -17.84 -31.56
CA PRO A 240 -8.51 -17.59 -30.46
C PRO A 240 -8.28 -18.83 -29.60
N ALA A 241 -7.04 -19.30 -29.50
CA ALA A 241 -6.68 -20.45 -28.67
C ALA A 241 -6.38 -20.10 -27.21
N GLN A 242 -6.19 -18.82 -26.89
CA GLN A 242 -5.91 -18.37 -25.52
C GLN A 242 -6.58 -17.02 -25.23
N CYS A 243 -7.07 -16.89 -24.00
CA CYS A 243 -7.51 -15.62 -23.43
C CYS A 243 -7.21 -15.62 -21.94
N THR A 244 -6.54 -14.57 -21.44
CA THR A 244 -6.22 -14.39 -20.04
C THR A 244 -7.03 -13.21 -19.49
N VAL A 245 -7.65 -13.40 -18.34
CA VAL A 245 -8.38 -12.37 -17.60
C VAL A 245 -7.79 -12.25 -16.21
N VAL A 246 -7.59 -11.03 -15.73
CA VAL A 246 -7.21 -10.78 -14.35
C VAL A 246 -8.34 -10.04 -13.65
N CYS A 247 -8.81 -10.62 -12.54
CA CYS A 247 -9.88 -10.09 -11.70
C CYS A 247 -9.40 -9.87 -10.27
N GLU A 248 -10.15 -9.07 -9.53
CA GLU A 248 -9.98 -8.94 -8.08
C GLU A 248 -11.32 -9.03 -7.36
N VAL A 249 -11.26 -9.45 -6.11
CA VAL A 249 -12.34 -9.38 -5.13
C VAL A 249 -11.79 -8.75 -3.87
N ARG A 250 -12.49 -7.74 -3.35
CA ARG A 250 -12.20 -7.12 -2.05
C ARG A 250 -13.43 -7.19 -1.17
N SER A 251 -13.27 -7.56 0.10
CA SER A 251 -14.36 -7.54 1.06
C SER A 251 -13.84 -7.34 2.49
N MET A 252 -14.57 -6.54 3.27
CA MET A 252 -14.38 -6.42 4.72
C MET A 252 -14.93 -7.63 5.48
N ASN A 253 -15.61 -8.55 4.77
CA ASN A 253 -16.16 -9.79 5.29
C ASN A 253 -15.54 -11.00 4.57
N GLU A 254 -14.79 -11.83 5.32
CA GLU A 254 -14.05 -12.96 4.75
C GLU A 254 -14.97 -14.01 4.12
N SER A 255 -16.16 -14.27 4.69
CA SER A 255 -17.11 -15.23 4.10
C SER A 255 -17.66 -14.73 2.76
N THR A 256 -17.95 -13.43 2.64
CA THR A 256 -18.39 -12.82 1.37
C THR A 256 -17.26 -12.81 0.35
N LEU A 257 -16.01 -12.53 0.76
CA LEU A 257 -14.84 -12.62 -0.11
C LEU A 257 -14.73 -14.00 -0.76
N VAL A 258 -14.83 -15.06 0.05
CA VAL A 258 -14.73 -16.44 -0.42
C VAL A 258 -15.90 -16.80 -1.33
N GLU A 259 -17.12 -16.36 -0.99
CA GLU A 259 -18.32 -16.61 -1.81
C GLU A 259 -18.22 -15.93 -3.18
N GLU A 260 -17.83 -14.65 -3.26
CA GLU A 260 -17.69 -13.94 -4.53
C GLU A 260 -16.53 -14.51 -5.37
N THR A 261 -15.40 -14.86 -4.72
CA THR A 261 -14.31 -15.57 -5.39
C THR A 261 -14.82 -16.88 -6.03
N LYS A 262 -15.62 -17.66 -5.30
CA LYS A 262 -16.19 -18.91 -5.79
C LYS A 262 -17.15 -18.67 -6.98
N LYS A 263 -17.99 -17.63 -6.94
CA LYS A 263 -18.89 -17.28 -8.05
C LYS A 263 -18.11 -17.00 -9.34
N ILE A 264 -16.98 -16.28 -9.24
CA ILE A 264 -16.10 -16.02 -10.37
C ILE A 264 -15.53 -17.33 -10.92
N ILE A 265 -15.03 -18.22 -10.05
CA ILE A 265 -14.50 -19.53 -10.46
C ILE A 265 -15.55 -20.39 -11.15
N ASP A 266 -16.75 -20.50 -10.58
CA ASP A 266 -17.84 -21.31 -11.12
C ASP A 266 -18.27 -20.79 -12.50
N ALA A 267 -18.43 -19.48 -12.66
CA ALA A 267 -18.75 -18.84 -13.94
C ALA A 267 -17.65 -19.06 -15.00
N THR A 268 -16.38 -19.00 -14.58
CA THR A 268 -15.22 -19.25 -15.45
C THR A 268 -15.24 -20.67 -16.01
N HIS A 269 -15.48 -21.67 -15.18
CA HIS A 269 -15.62 -23.06 -15.63
C HIS A 269 -16.85 -23.26 -16.52
N GLY A 270 -17.97 -22.61 -16.22
CA GLY A 270 -19.18 -22.65 -17.05
C GLY A 270 -18.95 -22.11 -18.46
N GLY A 271 -18.30 -20.94 -18.57
CA GLY A 271 -17.93 -20.36 -19.87
C GLY A 271 -16.97 -21.25 -20.67
N ALA A 272 -15.93 -21.79 -20.01
CA ALA A 272 -14.99 -22.69 -20.65
C ALA A 272 -15.69 -23.95 -21.20
N GLN A 273 -16.52 -24.62 -20.40
CA GLN A 273 -17.27 -25.80 -20.77
C GLN A 273 -18.19 -25.55 -22.00
N LYS A 274 -18.91 -24.42 -21.99
CA LYS A 274 -19.85 -24.06 -23.06
C LYS A 274 -19.19 -23.93 -24.43
N TYR A 275 -17.95 -23.48 -24.48
CA TYR A 275 -17.20 -23.27 -25.73
C TYR A 275 -16.15 -24.35 -26.01
N GLY A 276 -16.14 -25.46 -25.27
CA GLY A 276 -15.20 -26.56 -25.47
C GLY A 276 -13.77 -26.19 -25.17
N CYS A 277 -13.56 -25.25 -24.27
CA CYS A 277 -12.26 -24.82 -23.74
C CYS A 277 -11.97 -25.47 -22.39
N SER A 278 -10.70 -25.54 -22.02
CA SER A 278 -10.28 -25.69 -20.63
C SER A 278 -9.93 -24.33 -20.02
N VAL A 279 -9.78 -24.27 -18.69
CA VAL A 279 -9.36 -23.07 -18.01
C VAL A 279 -8.49 -23.41 -16.81
N ASP A 280 -7.40 -22.68 -16.66
CA ASP A 280 -6.57 -22.67 -15.46
C ASP A 280 -6.95 -21.45 -14.63
N VAL A 281 -7.20 -21.65 -13.34
CA VAL A 281 -7.56 -20.60 -12.38
C VAL A 281 -6.54 -20.55 -11.28
N VAL A 282 -5.90 -19.40 -11.11
CA VAL A 282 -5.00 -19.13 -10.00
C VAL A 282 -5.61 -18.06 -9.11
N VAL A 283 -5.86 -18.38 -7.85
CA VAL A 283 -6.31 -17.43 -6.83
C VAL A 283 -5.13 -17.12 -5.92
N THR A 284 -4.76 -15.86 -5.83
CA THR A 284 -3.70 -15.38 -4.96
C THR A 284 -4.31 -14.46 -3.91
N PRO A 285 -4.38 -14.88 -2.62
CA PRO A 285 -4.68 -13.96 -1.53
C PRO A 285 -3.57 -12.90 -1.45
N SER A 286 -3.91 -11.63 -1.67
CA SER A 286 -2.92 -10.55 -1.63
C SER A 286 -2.67 -10.08 -0.20
N PHE A 287 -3.72 -9.91 0.60
CA PHE A 287 -3.63 -9.58 2.02
C PHE A 287 -4.94 -9.94 2.74
N ARG A 288 -4.86 -10.10 4.06
CA ARG A 288 -6.02 -10.28 4.93
C ARG A 288 -6.58 -8.94 5.36
N GLY A 289 -7.89 -8.90 5.62
CA GLY A 289 -8.52 -7.76 6.25
C GLY A 289 -8.31 -7.76 7.77
N TYR A 290 -8.57 -6.59 8.39
CA TYR A 290 -8.59 -6.46 9.84
C TYR A 290 -9.76 -5.57 10.29
N ARG A 291 -10.11 -5.69 11.57
CA ARG A 291 -11.03 -4.80 12.28
C ARG A 291 -10.44 -4.44 13.64
N HIS A 292 -10.29 -3.15 13.91
CA HIS A 292 -9.82 -2.62 15.17
C HIS A 292 -10.95 -1.93 15.89
N ASP A 293 -10.96 -2.05 17.21
CA ASP A 293 -11.82 -1.29 18.10
C ASP A 293 -11.00 -0.33 18.98
N GLU A 294 -11.67 0.43 19.81
CA GLU A 294 -11.05 1.42 20.71
C GLU A 294 -10.08 0.81 21.74
N SER A 295 -10.10 -0.51 21.96
CA SER A 295 -9.17 -1.20 22.87
C SER A 295 -7.86 -1.58 22.22
N HIS A 296 -7.75 -1.48 20.88
CA HIS A 296 -6.53 -1.78 20.16
C HIS A 296 -5.40 -0.86 20.59
N ILE A 297 -4.21 -1.44 20.89
CA ILE A 297 -3.08 -0.69 21.45
C ILE A 297 -2.62 0.46 20.56
N GLY A 298 -2.64 0.29 19.24
CA GLY A 298 -2.34 1.34 18.28
C GLY A 298 -3.36 2.48 18.31
N VAL A 299 -4.65 2.18 18.48
CA VAL A 299 -5.72 3.18 18.60
C VAL A 299 -5.52 3.98 19.87
N LEU A 300 -5.32 3.33 21.03
CA LEU A 300 -5.07 4.00 22.31
C LEU A 300 -3.87 4.94 22.26
N ALA A 301 -2.80 4.55 21.56
CA ALA A 301 -1.61 5.38 21.40
C ALA A 301 -1.85 6.53 20.40
N ALA A 302 -2.49 6.26 19.26
CA ALA A 302 -2.82 7.27 18.27
C ALA A 302 -3.74 8.35 18.83
N ASP A 303 -4.78 7.98 19.58
CA ASP A 303 -5.69 8.91 20.24
C ASP A 303 -4.96 9.87 21.18
N LYS A 304 -4.03 9.36 21.97
CA LYS A 304 -3.22 10.19 22.87
C LYS A 304 -2.32 11.15 22.07
N ALA A 305 -1.62 10.66 21.05
CA ALA A 305 -0.72 11.46 20.23
C ALA A 305 -1.46 12.57 19.47
N LEU A 306 -2.62 12.24 18.86
CA LEU A 306 -3.46 13.19 18.12
C LEU A 306 -4.07 14.24 19.06
N THR A 307 -4.61 13.84 20.19
CA THR A 307 -5.16 14.76 21.19
C THR A 307 -4.10 15.73 21.70
N ALA A 308 -2.86 15.28 21.91
CA ALA A 308 -1.76 16.11 22.35
C ALA A 308 -1.40 17.23 21.38
N ILE A 309 -1.64 17.04 20.09
CA ILE A 309 -1.44 18.05 19.03
C ILE A 309 -2.76 18.78 18.66
N GLY A 310 -3.83 18.56 19.43
CA GLY A 310 -5.12 19.25 19.27
C GLY A 310 -5.98 18.73 18.11
N ILE A 311 -5.76 17.49 17.68
CA ILE A 311 -6.54 16.83 16.62
C ILE A 311 -7.48 15.82 17.26
N GLN A 312 -8.74 15.81 16.82
CA GLN A 312 -9.72 14.81 17.22
C GLN A 312 -9.55 13.55 16.37
N PRO A 313 -9.32 12.37 16.99
CA PRO A 313 -9.25 11.11 16.25
C PRO A 313 -10.60 10.74 15.61
N GLU A 314 -10.54 10.14 14.40
CA GLU A 314 -11.71 9.68 13.65
C GLU A 314 -11.47 8.28 13.06
N ALA A 315 -12.38 7.35 13.41
CA ALA A 315 -12.36 6.00 12.86
C ALA A 315 -12.99 5.97 11.47
N ILE A 316 -12.32 5.35 10.51
CA ILE A 316 -12.80 5.20 9.14
C ILE A 316 -12.71 3.74 8.65
N ALA A 317 -13.46 3.41 7.60
CA ALA A 317 -13.29 2.17 6.86
C ALA A 317 -12.51 2.44 5.57
N SER A 318 -11.51 1.64 5.27
CA SER A 318 -10.76 1.70 4.01
C SER A 318 -11.31 0.71 3.00
N ALA A 319 -11.36 1.09 1.72
CA ALA A 319 -11.61 0.15 0.62
C ALA A 319 -10.31 -0.45 0.04
N GLY A 320 -9.15 0.07 0.45
CA GLY A 320 -7.82 -0.40 0.07
C GLY A 320 -7.12 -1.13 1.22
N GLY A 321 -6.07 -1.85 0.89
CA GLY A 321 -5.09 -2.37 1.85
C GLY A 321 -3.86 -1.47 1.90
N SER A 322 -3.00 -1.69 2.87
CA SER A 322 -1.70 -1.06 3.05
C SER A 322 -0.74 -2.05 3.71
N ASP A 323 0.50 -1.68 3.90
CA ASP A 323 1.47 -2.49 4.66
C ASP A 323 0.99 -2.85 6.07
N ALA A 324 0.05 -2.08 6.65
CA ALA A 324 -0.58 -2.41 7.92
C ALA A 324 -1.28 -3.77 7.90
N ASN A 325 -1.90 -4.15 6.77
CA ASN A 325 -2.53 -5.46 6.61
C ASN A 325 -1.51 -6.60 6.74
N VAL A 326 -0.32 -6.40 6.19
CA VAL A 326 0.76 -7.40 6.25
C VAL A 326 1.35 -7.49 7.65
N PHE A 327 1.58 -6.37 8.32
CA PHE A 327 2.10 -6.36 9.69
C PHE A 327 1.11 -6.96 10.68
N GLU A 328 -0.20 -6.70 10.51
CA GLU A 328 -1.26 -7.39 11.26
C GLU A 328 -1.23 -8.91 11.02
N GLU A 329 -1.10 -9.34 9.76
CA GLU A 329 -0.99 -10.77 9.43
C GLU A 329 0.25 -11.42 10.04
N MET A 330 1.34 -10.67 10.19
CA MET A 330 2.56 -11.10 10.89
C MET A 330 2.37 -11.18 12.42
N GLY A 331 1.31 -10.60 12.99
CA GLY A 331 1.05 -10.56 14.42
C GLY A 331 1.62 -9.32 15.13
N ILE A 332 1.94 -8.26 14.40
CA ILE A 332 2.29 -6.95 14.96
C ILE A 332 1.01 -6.09 14.95
N PRO A 333 0.41 -5.76 16.12
CA PRO A 333 -0.77 -4.89 16.17
C PRO A 333 -0.47 -3.55 15.49
N THR A 334 -1.04 -3.31 14.31
CA THR A 334 -0.64 -2.17 13.45
C THR A 334 -1.84 -1.33 13.04
N LEU A 335 -1.72 -0.01 13.16
CA LEU A 335 -2.74 0.95 12.77
C LEU A 335 -2.31 1.70 11.51
N ASN A 336 -3.17 1.75 10.48
CA ASN A 336 -2.98 2.65 9.35
C ASN A 336 -3.64 4.00 9.64
N LEU A 337 -2.89 5.08 9.45
CA LEU A 337 -3.26 6.47 9.78
C LEU A 337 -3.39 7.31 8.51
N GLY A 338 -4.24 8.31 8.56
CA GLY A 338 -4.34 9.34 7.53
C GLY A 338 -3.03 10.13 7.42
N ASP A 339 -2.56 10.31 6.21
CA ASP A 339 -1.31 11.03 5.88
C ASP A 339 -1.54 12.50 5.48
N GLY A 340 -2.81 12.92 5.35
CA GLY A 340 -3.19 14.27 4.95
C GLY A 340 -3.19 14.51 3.43
N SER A 341 -2.84 13.50 2.64
CA SER A 341 -2.89 13.57 1.17
C SER A 341 -4.32 13.55 0.64
N THR A 342 -4.49 14.00 -0.57
CA THR A 342 -5.74 13.88 -1.35
C THR A 342 -5.42 13.70 -2.83
N GLY A 343 -6.32 13.05 -3.58
CA GLY A 343 -6.16 12.84 -5.01
C GLY A 343 -5.02 11.90 -5.38
N THR A 344 -4.62 10.99 -4.48
CA THR A 344 -3.55 10.01 -4.72
C THR A 344 -3.76 9.24 -6.01
N HIS A 345 -2.67 8.85 -6.67
CA HIS A 345 -2.64 8.14 -7.95
C HIS A 345 -3.18 8.94 -9.15
N THR A 346 -3.39 10.25 -8.98
CA THR A 346 -3.86 11.15 -10.05
C THR A 346 -3.02 12.42 -10.15
N PRO A 347 -3.09 13.19 -11.25
CA PRO A 347 -2.43 14.51 -11.36
C PRO A 347 -2.95 15.54 -10.34
N ASP A 348 -4.09 15.32 -9.71
CA ASP A 348 -4.66 16.19 -8.68
C ASP A 348 -4.09 15.91 -7.27
N GLU A 349 -3.12 15.03 -7.17
CA GLU A 349 -2.47 14.66 -5.93
C GLU A 349 -1.84 15.86 -5.22
N GLN A 350 -2.17 16.02 -3.94
CA GLN A 350 -1.71 17.16 -3.14
C GLN A 350 -1.72 16.88 -1.64
N ILE A 351 -0.97 17.69 -0.89
CA ILE A 351 -1.02 17.79 0.56
C ILE A 351 -0.93 19.26 0.99
N THR A 352 -1.68 19.67 2.02
CA THR A 352 -1.51 21.02 2.55
C THR A 352 -0.17 21.15 3.26
N ASN A 353 0.43 22.34 3.25
CA ASN A 353 1.68 22.57 3.98
C ASN A 353 1.50 22.36 5.50
N GLU A 354 0.31 22.62 6.01
CA GLU A 354 0.01 22.37 7.44
C GLU A 354 -0.09 20.89 7.76
N ASP A 355 -0.77 20.07 6.92
CA ASP A 355 -0.85 18.62 7.13
C ASP A 355 0.50 17.96 7.00
N LEU A 356 1.34 18.40 6.04
CA LEU A 356 2.72 17.94 5.91
C LEU A 356 3.52 18.16 7.21
N LEU A 357 3.31 19.28 7.91
CA LEU A 357 3.98 19.55 9.19
C LEU A 357 3.33 18.80 10.37
N ARG A 358 2.01 18.65 10.37
CA ARG A 358 1.27 17.91 11.40
C ARG A 358 1.60 16.43 11.42
N LEU A 359 1.88 15.85 10.24
CA LEU A 359 2.33 14.45 10.15
C LEU A 359 3.59 14.22 10.97
N VAL A 360 4.57 15.14 10.93
CA VAL A 360 5.78 15.06 11.78
C VAL A 360 5.43 15.17 13.27
N GLU A 361 4.53 16.10 13.66
CA GLU A 361 4.11 16.23 15.07
C GLU A 361 3.46 14.94 15.57
N LEU A 362 2.61 14.31 14.77
CA LEU A 362 2.01 13.01 15.08
C LEU A 362 3.10 11.94 15.26
N VAL A 363 3.99 11.76 14.27
CA VAL A 363 5.09 10.79 14.32
C VAL A 363 5.93 10.96 15.58
N LEU A 364 6.32 12.20 15.91
CA LEU A 364 7.13 12.49 17.10
C LEU A 364 6.42 12.16 18.42
N GLY A 365 5.09 12.26 18.46
CA GLY A 365 4.27 11.98 19.65
C GLY A 365 4.06 10.49 19.91
N LEU A 366 4.09 9.64 18.88
CA LEU A 366 3.73 8.23 19.00
C LEU A 366 4.58 7.43 19.99
N PRO A 367 5.94 7.55 20.06
CA PRO A 367 6.72 6.74 21.01
C PRO A 367 6.37 6.99 22.47
N ALA A 368 6.06 8.23 22.85
CA ALA A 368 5.62 8.56 24.21
C ALA A 368 4.19 8.03 24.46
N ALA A 369 3.30 8.18 23.49
CA ALA A 369 1.93 7.68 23.58
C ALA A 369 1.87 6.13 23.69
N VAL A 370 2.76 5.41 23.00
CA VAL A 370 2.89 3.95 23.12
C VAL A 370 3.39 3.56 24.50
N ALA A 371 4.40 4.27 25.05
CA ALA A 371 4.89 4.02 26.40
C ALA A 371 3.76 4.13 27.44
N ASP A 372 2.94 5.15 27.32
CA ASP A 372 1.79 5.41 28.21
C ASP A 372 0.65 4.39 28.01
N ALA A 373 0.31 4.05 26.78
CA ALA A 373 -0.77 3.09 26.48
C ALA A 373 -0.45 1.67 26.97
N ALA A 374 0.82 1.25 26.88
CA ALA A 374 1.27 -0.06 27.33
C ALA A 374 1.47 -0.17 28.86
N SER A 375 1.32 0.93 29.61
CA SER A 375 1.49 0.98 31.06
C SER A 375 0.18 1.01 31.84
N GLY A 376 -0.96 1.19 31.19
CA GLY A 376 -2.31 1.21 31.74
C GLY A 376 -3.06 -0.05 31.42
#